data_8735c6ffe6c1ab55cc504432d37da76f
#
_entry.id   8735c6ffe6c1ab55cc504432d37da76f
#
_cell.length_a   1.000
_cell.length_b   1.000
_cell.length_c   1.000
_cell.angle_alpha   90.00
_cell.angle_beta   90.00
_cell.angle_gamma   90.00
#
_symmetry.space_group_name_H-M   'P 1'
#
loop_
_entity.id
_entity.type
_entity.pdbx_description
1 polymer ?
#
loop_
_entity_poly.entity_id
_entity_poly.type
_entity_poly.pdbx_seq_one_letter_code
_entity_poly.pdbx_strand_id
1 'polypeptide(L)'
;MGVIAFNGKELPRLKLSFFGEPVFYVNEKKKSTTCKLVAHMKVPNDTVANLLCIKEFIIDDFVVTATVTLREGDEWDSDKGRHLAYAKAKKKAYMHARQLIINECLRPMMKSVAIIANACDEMKEWAHDEIVGMDRLSPGLSLESIDDYLDSK
;
A
#
# COMPACT_ATOMS: atom_id res chain seq x y z
N MET A 1 10.64 -13.49 -8.79
CA MET A 1 10.47 -12.10 -8.34
C MET A 1 11.76 -11.65 -7.68
N GLY A 2 12.28 -10.52 -8.09
CA GLY A 2 13.48 -9.95 -7.50
C GLY A 2 13.27 -9.53 -6.05
N VAL A 3 14.31 -9.68 -5.24
CA VAL A 3 14.35 -9.14 -3.88
C VAL A 3 14.59 -7.64 -3.99
N ILE A 4 13.73 -6.83 -3.39
CA ILE A 4 13.95 -5.39 -3.29
C ILE A 4 14.88 -5.15 -2.10
N ALA A 5 16.05 -4.59 -2.35
CA ALA A 5 17.00 -4.20 -1.30
C ALA A 5 16.95 -2.68 -1.09
N PHE A 6 16.94 -2.26 0.16
CA PHE A 6 17.06 -0.86 0.56
C PHE A 6 18.23 -0.72 1.52
N ASN A 7 19.18 0.14 1.19
CA ASN A 7 20.43 0.30 1.96
C ASN A 7 21.18 -1.02 2.24
N GLY A 8 21.20 -1.94 1.25
CA GLY A 8 21.86 -3.23 1.38
C GLY A 8 21.14 -4.27 2.25
N LYS A 9 19.96 -3.95 2.76
CA LYS A 9 19.12 -4.88 3.52
C LYS A 9 17.95 -5.35 2.67
N GLU A 10 17.70 -6.67 2.70
CA GLU A 10 16.51 -7.24 2.08
C GLU A 10 15.25 -6.71 2.76
N LEU A 11 14.30 -6.23 1.97
CA LEU A 11 12.98 -5.91 2.48
C LEU A 11 12.21 -7.20 2.75
N PRO A 12 11.62 -7.37 3.94
CA PRO A 12 10.82 -8.54 4.22
C PRO A 12 9.62 -8.60 3.28
N ARG A 13 9.32 -9.79 2.79
CA ARG A 13 8.12 -10.02 1.99
C ARG A 13 6.89 -9.85 2.87
N LEU A 14 5.90 -9.14 2.37
CA LEU A 14 4.58 -9.14 2.98
C LEU A 14 3.98 -10.53 2.85
N LYS A 15 3.72 -11.17 3.98
CA LYS A 15 3.16 -12.52 4.03
C LYS A 15 1.69 -12.46 4.39
N LEU A 16 0.91 -13.15 3.58
CA LEU A 16 -0.47 -13.44 3.88
C LEU A 16 -0.55 -14.82 4.52
N SER A 17 -1.16 -14.92 5.67
CA SER A 17 -1.48 -16.19 6.31
C SER A 17 -2.98 -16.43 6.29
N PHE A 18 -3.37 -17.69 6.37
CA PHE A 18 -4.77 -18.09 6.36
C PHE A 18 -5.12 -18.77 7.67
N PHE A 19 -6.26 -18.40 8.26
CA PHE A 19 -6.77 -19.01 9.46
C PHE A 19 -7.54 -20.28 9.13
N GLY A 20 -7.17 -21.36 9.83
CA GLY A 20 -7.83 -22.62 9.71
C GLY A 20 -7.68 -23.25 8.31
N GLU A 21 -8.47 -24.28 8.09
CA GLU A 21 -8.54 -24.94 6.79
C GLU A 21 -9.52 -24.23 5.85
N PRO A 22 -9.26 -24.29 4.54
CA PRO A 22 -10.21 -23.76 3.58
C PRO A 22 -11.55 -24.51 3.66
N VAL A 23 -12.64 -23.77 3.57
CA VAL A 23 -14.00 -24.34 3.56
C VAL A 23 -14.48 -24.42 2.13
N PHE A 24 -14.94 -25.59 1.73
CA PHE A 24 -15.45 -25.85 0.39
C PHE A 24 -16.95 -26.12 0.38
N TYR A 25 -17.62 -25.51 -0.57
CA TYR A 25 -19.03 -25.77 -0.88
C TYR A 25 -19.13 -26.32 -2.29
N VAL A 26 -19.51 -27.57 -2.41
CA VAL A 26 -19.63 -28.25 -3.70
C VAL A 26 -21.10 -28.29 -4.10
N ASN A 27 -21.43 -27.80 -5.28
CA ASN A 27 -22.74 -27.87 -5.87
C ASN A 27 -22.71 -28.80 -7.08
N GLU A 28 -23.12 -30.03 -6.88
CA GLU A 28 -23.10 -31.06 -7.93
C GLU A 28 -24.06 -30.75 -9.09
N LYS A 29 -25.20 -30.12 -8.80
CA LYS A 29 -26.20 -29.78 -9.85
C LYS A 29 -25.65 -28.72 -10.80
N LYS A 30 -24.98 -27.71 -10.27
CA LYS A 30 -24.35 -26.64 -11.05
C LYS A 30 -22.91 -26.98 -11.46
N LYS A 31 -22.39 -28.11 -11.01
CA LYS A 31 -21.00 -28.52 -11.21
C LYS A 31 -20.03 -27.38 -10.87
N SER A 32 -20.20 -26.83 -9.68
CA SER A 32 -19.37 -25.72 -9.18
C SER A 32 -18.83 -26.02 -7.79
N THR A 33 -17.67 -25.44 -7.50
CA THR A 33 -17.04 -25.51 -6.18
C THR A 33 -16.67 -24.11 -5.73
N THR A 34 -17.08 -23.74 -4.53
CA THR A 34 -16.74 -22.48 -3.91
C THR A 34 -15.76 -22.73 -2.76
N CYS A 35 -14.68 -21.99 -2.73
CA CYS A 35 -13.72 -21.99 -1.62
C CYS A 35 -13.84 -20.70 -0.83
N LYS A 36 -13.91 -20.82 0.49
CA LYS A 36 -13.87 -19.70 1.44
C LYS A 36 -12.60 -19.75 2.24
N LEU A 37 -11.88 -18.64 2.26
CA LEU A 37 -10.65 -18.46 3.04
C LEU A 37 -10.79 -17.25 3.97
N VAL A 38 -10.24 -17.36 5.17
CA VAL A 38 -10.03 -16.22 6.07
C VAL A 38 -8.56 -15.86 6.04
N ALA A 39 -8.25 -14.66 5.65
CA ALA A 39 -6.89 -14.18 5.47
C ALA A 39 -6.49 -13.19 6.55
N HIS A 40 -5.26 -13.32 6.98
CA HIS A 40 -4.59 -12.41 7.91
C HIS A 40 -3.30 -11.92 7.29
N MET A 41 -3.10 -10.63 7.28
CA MET A 41 -1.85 -10.06 6.79
C MET A 41 -0.99 -9.60 7.96
N LYS A 42 0.16 -10.24 8.10
CA LYS A 42 1.18 -9.81 9.04
C LYS A 42 2.17 -8.90 8.32
N VAL A 43 2.17 -7.65 8.71
CA VAL A 43 3.18 -6.69 8.28
C VAL A 43 4.29 -6.68 9.32
N PRO A 44 5.55 -6.97 8.95
CA PRO A 44 6.65 -6.90 9.90
C PRO A 44 6.82 -5.46 10.39
N ASN A 45 6.57 -5.22 11.67
CA ASN A 45 6.56 -3.89 12.28
C ASN A 45 7.89 -3.14 12.09
N ASP A 46 9.02 -3.85 12.16
CA ASP A 46 10.33 -3.20 12.23
C ASP A 46 10.78 -2.55 10.92
N THR A 47 10.49 -3.16 9.78
CA THR A 47 10.99 -2.68 8.49
C THR A 47 10.05 -1.70 7.83
N VAL A 48 8.75 -1.97 7.84
CA VAL A 48 7.75 -1.09 7.25
C VAL A 48 7.56 0.15 8.12
N ALA A 49 7.55 0.00 9.44
CA ALA A 49 7.48 1.12 10.37
C ALA A 49 8.69 2.07 10.24
N ASN A 50 9.89 1.51 10.11
CA ASN A 50 11.11 2.30 9.93
C ASN A 50 11.21 2.99 8.57
N LEU A 51 10.75 2.33 7.51
CA LEU A 51 10.75 2.91 6.15
C LEU A 51 9.69 3.99 5.98
N LEU A 52 8.53 3.80 6.58
CA LEU A 52 7.36 4.63 6.37
C LEU A 52 7.09 5.58 7.53
N CYS A 53 7.91 5.56 8.59
CA CYS A 53 7.70 6.31 9.82
C CYS A 53 6.30 6.04 10.47
N ILE A 54 5.77 4.86 10.26
CA ILE A 54 4.48 4.42 10.81
C ILE A 54 4.73 3.50 11.99
N LYS A 55 4.14 3.78 13.13
CA LYS A 55 4.31 2.97 14.35
C LYS A 55 3.60 1.63 14.29
N GLU A 56 2.46 1.57 13.65
CA GLU A 56 1.68 0.34 13.48
C GLU A 56 0.92 0.37 12.16
N PHE A 57 0.97 -0.74 11.46
CA PHE A 57 0.15 -0.98 10.28
C PHE A 57 -0.64 -2.27 10.51
N ILE A 58 -1.92 -2.11 10.82
CA ILE A 58 -2.82 -3.22 11.09
C ILE A 58 -3.83 -3.30 9.96
N ILE A 59 -3.89 -4.44 9.30
CA ILE A 59 -4.99 -4.78 8.39
C ILE A 59 -5.85 -5.81 9.09
N ASP A 60 -7.13 -5.51 9.22
CA ASP A 60 -8.09 -6.43 9.78
C ASP A 60 -8.18 -7.72 8.94
N ASP A 61 -8.49 -8.82 9.60
CA ASP A 61 -8.74 -10.07 8.92
C ASP A 61 -9.90 -9.94 7.93
N PHE A 62 -9.76 -10.57 6.80
CA PHE A 62 -10.80 -10.52 5.78
C PHE A 62 -11.11 -11.89 5.20
N VAL A 63 -12.30 -12.02 4.71
CA VAL A 63 -12.81 -13.26 4.11
C VAL A 63 -12.86 -13.11 2.60
N VAL A 64 -12.35 -14.10 1.89
CA VAL A 64 -12.49 -14.19 0.44
C VAL A 64 -13.18 -15.47 0.05
N THR A 65 -14.00 -15.38 -0.98
CA THR A 65 -14.65 -16.52 -1.60
C THR A 65 -14.37 -16.54 -3.08
N ALA A 66 -14.15 -17.72 -3.64
CA ALA A 66 -14.00 -17.89 -5.07
C ALA A 66 -14.72 -19.15 -5.53
N THR A 67 -15.39 -19.05 -6.65
CA THR A 67 -16.16 -20.15 -7.25
C THR A 67 -15.56 -20.51 -8.60
N VAL A 68 -15.41 -21.79 -8.84
CA VAL A 68 -15.09 -22.34 -10.15
C VAL A 68 -16.26 -23.19 -10.62
N THR A 69 -16.61 -23.07 -11.89
CA THR A 69 -17.68 -23.82 -12.52
C THR A 69 -17.09 -24.65 -13.65
N LEU A 70 -17.55 -25.87 -13.78
CA LEU A 70 -17.16 -26.75 -14.86
C LEU A 70 -17.49 -26.12 -16.23
N ARG A 71 -16.53 -26.13 -17.14
CA ARG A 71 -16.75 -25.71 -18.51
C ARG A 71 -17.55 -26.80 -19.28
N GLU A 72 -18.30 -26.33 -20.23
CA GLU A 72 -19.02 -27.24 -21.13
C GLU A 72 -18.01 -28.16 -21.86
N GLY A 73 -18.28 -29.47 -21.83
CA GLY A 73 -17.38 -30.47 -22.40
C GLY A 73 -16.33 -31.08 -21.46
N ASP A 74 -16.14 -30.53 -20.29
CA ASP A 74 -15.23 -31.08 -19.27
C ASP A 74 -15.96 -32.09 -18.38
N GLU A 75 -15.21 -33.10 -17.90
CA GLU A 75 -15.71 -34.03 -16.90
C GLU A 75 -15.64 -33.38 -15.49
N TRP A 76 -16.73 -33.63 -14.72
CA TRP A 76 -16.78 -33.17 -13.35
C TRP A 76 -15.81 -33.98 -12.47
N ASP A 77 -14.85 -33.28 -11.86
CA ASP A 77 -13.94 -33.81 -10.87
C ASP A 77 -13.93 -32.87 -9.65
N SER A 78 -14.43 -33.38 -8.52
CA SER A 78 -14.54 -32.59 -7.29
C SER A 78 -13.21 -32.18 -6.72
N ASP A 79 -12.17 -33.01 -6.82
CA ASP A 79 -10.84 -32.71 -6.32
C ASP A 79 -10.16 -31.63 -7.16
N LYS A 80 -10.30 -31.71 -8.48
CA LYS A 80 -9.84 -30.66 -9.39
C LYS A 80 -10.57 -29.35 -9.15
N GLY A 81 -11.89 -29.42 -8.92
CA GLY A 81 -12.72 -28.27 -8.58
C GLY A 81 -12.25 -27.58 -7.30
N ARG A 82 -11.95 -28.34 -6.24
CA ARG A 82 -11.42 -27.83 -4.97
C ARG A 82 -10.05 -27.17 -5.15
N HIS A 83 -9.14 -27.80 -5.87
CA HIS A 83 -7.83 -27.25 -6.17
C HIS A 83 -7.89 -25.90 -6.90
N LEU A 84 -8.72 -25.84 -7.94
CA LEU A 84 -8.91 -24.63 -8.72
C LEU A 84 -9.60 -23.51 -7.92
N ALA A 85 -10.62 -23.85 -7.14
CA ALA A 85 -11.32 -22.89 -6.28
C ALA A 85 -10.37 -22.33 -5.20
N TYR A 86 -9.55 -23.18 -4.61
CA TYR A 86 -8.53 -22.77 -3.64
C TYR A 86 -7.48 -21.83 -4.25
N ALA A 87 -6.92 -22.18 -5.39
CA ALA A 87 -5.96 -21.33 -6.10
C ALA A 87 -6.56 -19.98 -6.48
N LYS A 88 -7.80 -19.96 -6.96
CA LYS A 88 -8.53 -18.73 -7.30
C LYS A 88 -8.81 -17.87 -6.06
N ALA A 89 -9.21 -18.50 -4.95
CA ALA A 89 -9.44 -17.81 -3.68
C ALA A 89 -8.14 -17.19 -3.12
N LYS A 90 -7.03 -17.92 -3.16
CA LYS A 90 -5.71 -17.40 -2.78
C LYS A 90 -5.31 -16.18 -3.61
N LYS A 91 -5.41 -16.29 -4.93
CA LYS A 91 -5.11 -15.16 -5.82
C LYS A 91 -5.96 -13.94 -5.48
N LYS A 92 -7.24 -14.15 -5.25
CA LYS A 92 -8.18 -13.10 -4.85
C LYS A 92 -7.79 -12.47 -3.51
N ALA A 93 -7.35 -13.27 -2.53
CA ALA A 93 -6.87 -12.81 -1.24
C ALA A 93 -5.63 -11.91 -1.38
N TYR A 94 -4.64 -12.31 -2.16
CA TYR A 94 -3.46 -11.49 -2.42
C TYR A 94 -3.78 -10.17 -3.12
N MET A 95 -4.67 -10.19 -4.10
CA MET A 95 -5.09 -8.98 -4.80
C MET A 95 -5.87 -8.04 -3.88
N HIS A 96 -6.71 -8.58 -3.01
CA HIS A 96 -7.44 -7.79 -2.02
C HIS A 96 -6.50 -7.18 -0.98
N ALA A 97 -5.54 -7.95 -0.46
CA ALA A 97 -4.52 -7.45 0.45
C ALA A 97 -3.70 -6.32 -0.17
N ARG A 98 -3.29 -6.48 -1.42
CA ARG A 98 -2.60 -5.43 -2.18
C ARG A 98 -3.43 -4.15 -2.25
N GLN A 99 -4.71 -4.27 -2.55
CA GLN A 99 -5.61 -3.11 -2.64
C GLN A 99 -5.82 -2.43 -1.29
N LEU A 100 -5.90 -3.18 -0.20
CA LEU A 100 -5.97 -2.63 1.16
C LEU A 100 -4.71 -1.84 1.50
N ILE A 101 -3.53 -2.35 1.19
CA ILE A 101 -2.27 -1.63 1.42
C ILE A 101 -2.25 -0.32 0.64
N ILE A 102 -2.66 -0.33 -0.61
CA ILE A 102 -2.72 0.87 -1.44
C ILE A 102 -3.68 1.89 -0.85
N ASN A 103 -4.89 1.47 -0.48
CA ASN A 103 -5.94 2.37 -0.02
C ASN A 103 -5.71 2.89 1.39
N GLU A 104 -5.32 2.01 2.33
CA GLU A 104 -5.23 2.33 3.75
C GLU A 104 -3.86 2.88 4.16
N CYS A 105 -2.85 2.64 3.37
CA CYS A 105 -1.48 3.02 3.69
C CYS A 105 -0.88 3.98 2.67
N LEU A 106 -0.74 3.57 1.43
CA LEU A 106 0.00 4.35 0.43
C LEU A 106 -0.70 5.65 0.04
N ARG A 107 -2.00 5.63 -0.22
CA ARG A 107 -2.75 6.84 -0.59
C ARG A 107 -2.78 7.90 0.51
N PRO A 108 -3.09 7.56 1.77
CA PRO A 108 -3.00 8.53 2.86
C PRO A 108 -1.60 9.11 3.05
N MET A 109 -0.56 8.30 2.88
CA MET A 109 0.83 8.77 2.94
C MET A 109 1.17 9.73 1.81
N MET A 110 0.80 9.41 0.58
CA MET A 110 1.00 10.29 -0.58
C MET A 110 0.29 11.62 -0.39
N LYS A 111 -0.92 11.61 0.17
CA LYS A 111 -1.68 12.82 0.50
C LYS A 111 -0.95 13.66 1.56
N SER A 112 -0.42 13.02 2.60
CA SER A 112 0.36 13.70 3.65
C SER A 112 1.64 14.30 3.10
N VAL A 113 2.35 13.60 2.22
CA VAL A 113 3.56 14.11 1.54
C VAL A 113 3.22 15.33 0.68
N ALA A 114 2.11 15.32 -0.05
CA ALA A 114 1.68 16.46 -0.85
C ALA A 114 1.35 17.69 0.01
N ILE A 115 0.68 17.49 1.15
CA ILE A 115 0.39 18.57 2.11
C ILE A 115 1.68 19.18 2.65
N ILE A 116 2.65 18.35 3.06
CA ILE A 116 3.95 18.82 3.57
C ILE A 116 4.73 19.54 2.47
N ALA A 117 4.75 19.04 1.25
CA ALA A 117 5.42 19.69 0.12
C ALA A 117 4.82 21.08 -0.15
N ASN A 118 3.49 21.20 -0.15
CA ASN A 118 2.82 22.50 -0.30
C ASN A 118 3.18 23.47 0.85
N ALA A 119 3.23 22.97 2.08
CA ALA A 119 3.64 23.79 3.23
C ALA A 119 5.09 24.27 3.10
N CYS A 120 6.00 23.44 2.57
CA CYS A 120 7.38 23.87 2.28
C CYS A 120 7.46 24.98 1.22
N ASP A 121 6.63 24.88 0.17
CA ASP A 121 6.54 25.92 -0.86
C ASP A 121 6.00 27.25 -0.28
N GLU A 122 4.98 27.19 0.57
CA GLU A 122 4.44 28.36 1.30
C GLU A 122 5.50 28.99 2.22
N MET A 123 6.33 28.20 2.87
CA MET A 123 7.42 28.72 3.72
C MET A 123 8.41 29.56 2.92
N LYS A 124 8.67 29.18 1.67
CA LYS A 124 9.52 29.98 0.78
C LYS A 124 8.90 31.36 0.49
N GLU A 125 7.61 31.42 0.25
CA GLU A 125 6.87 32.69 0.06
C GLU A 125 6.86 33.54 1.32
N TRP A 126 6.64 32.94 2.49
CA TRP A 126 6.66 33.64 3.77
C TRP A 126 8.05 34.23 4.07
N ALA A 127 9.11 33.48 3.83
CA ALA A 127 10.47 33.99 3.98
C ALA A 127 10.74 35.18 3.05
N HIS A 128 10.28 35.12 1.82
CA HIS A 128 10.37 36.22 0.87
C HIS A 128 9.63 37.46 1.35
N ASP A 129 8.38 37.31 1.83
CA ASP A 129 7.56 38.42 2.35
C ASP A 129 8.19 39.05 3.60
N GLU A 130 8.78 38.29 4.50
CA GLU A 130 9.51 38.82 5.66
C GLU A 130 10.73 39.61 5.24
N ILE A 131 11.50 39.12 4.27
CA ILE A 131 12.67 39.80 3.73
C ILE A 131 12.28 41.14 3.06
N VAL A 132 11.18 41.13 2.29
CA VAL A 132 10.64 42.37 1.71
C VAL A 132 10.24 43.37 2.80
N GLY A 133 9.65 42.89 3.90
CA GLY A 133 9.35 43.71 5.07
C GLY A 133 10.57 44.31 5.74
N MET A 134 11.65 43.55 5.79
CA MET A 134 12.96 44.03 6.32
C MET A 134 13.60 45.09 5.42
N ASP A 135 13.48 44.97 4.10
CA ASP A 135 14.01 45.94 3.13
C ASP A 135 13.41 47.32 3.34
N ARG A 136 12.16 47.40 3.78
CA ARG A 136 11.51 48.68 4.17
C ARG A 136 12.14 49.32 5.43
N LEU A 137 12.74 48.51 6.29
CA LEU A 137 13.39 48.94 7.53
C LEU A 137 14.90 49.27 7.35
N SER A 138 15.51 48.75 6.30
CA SER A 138 16.94 48.89 5.98
C SER A 138 17.11 49.34 4.52
N PRO A 139 16.94 50.63 4.23
CA PRO A 139 17.10 51.14 2.86
C PRO A 139 18.53 50.92 2.37
N GLY A 140 18.71 50.30 1.21
CA GLY A 140 19.99 49.96 0.60
C GLY A 140 20.24 48.48 0.33
N LEU A 141 19.38 47.58 0.85
CA LEU A 141 19.38 46.18 0.48
C LEU A 141 18.38 45.98 -0.68
N SER A 142 18.87 45.49 -1.81
CA SER A 142 17.99 45.12 -2.92
C SER A 142 17.47 43.69 -2.72
N LEU A 143 16.26 43.43 -3.16
CA LEU A 143 15.65 42.07 -3.15
C LEU A 143 16.51 41.07 -3.91
N GLU A 144 17.09 41.47 -5.04
CA GLU A 144 17.97 40.62 -5.85
C GLU A 144 19.22 40.20 -5.08
N SER A 145 19.82 41.10 -4.30
CA SER A 145 21.01 40.79 -3.46
C SER A 145 20.70 39.79 -2.35
N ILE A 146 19.49 39.85 -1.79
CA ILE A 146 19.03 38.91 -0.74
C ILE A 146 18.76 37.53 -1.31
N ASP A 147 18.06 37.49 -2.44
CA ASP A 147 17.77 36.20 -3.13
C ASP A 147 19.08 35.53 -3.57
N ASP A 148 20.02 36.25 -4.15
CA ASP A 148 21.34 35.73 -4.52
C ASP A 148 22.10 35.18 -3.30
N TYR A 149 22.03 35.85 -2.18
CA TYR A 149 22.67 35.40 -0.92
C TYR A 149 22.04 34.12 -0.37
N LEU A 150 20.72 34.01 -0.41
CA LEU A 150 20.00 32.82 0.05
C LEU A 150 20.21 31.61 -0.88
N ASP A 151 20.27 31.83 -2.17
CA ASP A 151 20.51 30.78 -3.17
C ASP A 151 21.94 30.28 -3.20
N SER A 152 22.91 31.08 -2.71
CA SER A 152 24.34 30.73 -2.63
C SER A 152 24.70 29.78 -1.49
N LYS A 153 23.82 29.52 -0.56
CA LYS A 153 23.95 28.58 0.57
C LYS A 153 23.11 27.36 0.40
#